data_1cb270559780fdbed52c1e7e4129906d
#
_entry.id   1cb270559780fdbed52c1e7e4129906d
#
_cell.length_a   1.000
_cell.length_b   1.000
_cell.length_c   1.000
_cell.angle_alpha   90.00
_cell.angle_beta   90.00
_cell.angle_gamma   90.00
#
_symmetry.space_group_name_H-M   'P 1'
#
loop_
_entity.id
_entity.type
_entity.pdbx_description
1 polymer ?
#
loop_
_entity_poly.entity_id
_entity_poly.type
_entity_poly.pdbx_seq_one_letter_code
_entity_poly.pdbx_strand_id
1 'polypeptide(L)'
;MRFIHLSDLHIGRQLHQYNLKEDQEHILGEVVDYARMLKPDAIVIAGDVYDKSVPSAEAVGIFDCFLTELSALKPEIPILIISGNHDSAQRLDYASGILGQKGIYIAGKLPQNQEEFLKKVTLQDEYGEVDFYLLPFLKPGYVRTVFDGEMPESYSKAVQM
;
A
#
# COMPACT_ATOMS: atom_id res chain seq x y z
N MET A 1 -0.02 19.03 -6.68
CA MET A 1 -0.06 18.03 -5.58
C MET A 1 1.34 17.50 -5.32
N ARG A 2 1.76 17.40 -4.05
CA ARG A 2 3.02 16.77 -3.63
C ARG A 2 2.70 15.54 -2.80
N PHE A 3 3.33 14.43 -3.06
CA PHE A 3 3.15 13.24 -2.23
C PHE A 3 4.48 12.55 -1.95
N ILE A 4 4.56 11.87 -0.81
CA ILE A 4 5.65 10.97 -0.46
C ILE A 4 5.31 9.61 -1.06
N HIS A 5 6.25 9.03 -1.81
CA HIS A 5 6.11 7.70 -2.39
C HIS A 5 7.11 6.76 -1.74
N LEU A 6 6.60 5.69 -1.15
CA LEU A 6 7.35 4.62 -0.51
C LEU A 6 7.01 3.30 -1.21
N SER A 7 7.95 2.37 -1.24
CA SER A 7 7.73 0.98 -1.64
C SER A 7 8.75 0.08 -0.96
N ASP A 8 8.54 -1.22 -1.02
CA ASP A 8 9.52 -2.22 -0.60
C ASP A 8 9.99 -2.05 0.84
N LEU A 9 9.04 -1.79 1.76
CA LEU A 9 9.34 -1.61 3.18
C LEU A 9 9.87 -2.90 3.81
N HIS A 10 9.39 -4.05 3.34
CA HIS A 10 9.78 -5.37 3.80
C HIS A 10 9.87 -5.48 5.32
N ILE A 11 8.84 -4.98 6.03
CA ILE A 11 8.80 -4.98 7.49
C ILE A 11 8.85 -6.41 8.01
N GLY A 12 9.73 -6.66 8.99
CA GLY A 12 10.01 -7.98 9.54
C GLY A 12 11.12 -8.73 8.81
N ARG A 13 11.87 -8.05 7.92
CA ARG A 13 13.03 -8.62 7.23
C ARG A 13 14.16 -8.93 8.21
N GLN A 14 14.84 -10.04 7.94
CA GLN A 14 16.03 -10.45 8.65
C GLN A 14 17.20 -10.59 7.68
N LEU A 15 18.37 -10.12 8.07
CA LEU A 15 19.61 -10.30 7.32
C LEU A 15 20.39 -11.44 7.96
N HIS A 16 20.40 -12.62 7.33
CA HIS A 16 20.82 -13.90 7.94
C HIS A 16 20.01 -14.17 9.22
N GLN A 17 20.61 -14.09 10.39
CA GLN A 17 19.94 -14.25 11.68
C GLN A 17 19.78 -12.92 12.43
N TYR A 18 20.20 -11.81 11.81
CA TYR A 18 20.10 -10.48 12.40
C TYR A 18 18.72 -9.88 12.14
N ASN A 19 18.04 -9.51 13.22
CA ASN A 19 16.74 -8.85 13.16
C ASN A 19 16.94 -7.35 12.87
N LEU A 20 16.32 -6.84 11.82
CA LEU A 20 16.40 -5.42 11.41
C LEU A 20 15.32 -4.55 12.07
N LYS A 21 14.67 -5.03 13.13
CA LYS A 21 13.56 -4.34 13.78
C LYS A 21 13.90 -2.89 14.14
N GLU A 22 14.98 -2.69 14.90
CA GLU A 22 15.38 -1.36 15.37
C GLU A 22 15.70 -0.41 14.22
N ASP A 23 16.37 -0.92 13.17
CA ASP A 23 16.67 -0.14 11.96
C ASP A 23 15.39 0.24 11.21
N GLN A 24 14.42 -0.70 11.13
CA GLN A 24 13.15 -0.46 10.48
C GLN A 24 12.28 0.52 11.27
N GLU A 25 12.19 0.39 12.58
CA GLU A 25 11.50 1.35 13.44
C GLU A 25 12.12 2.75 13.31
N HIS A 26 13.45 2.83 13.28
CA HIS A 26 14.15 4.11 13.11
C HIS A 26 13.83 4.78 11.78
N ILE A 27 13.97 4.06 10.66
CA ILE A 27 13.73 4.67 9.33
C ILE A 27 12.26 5.04 9.11
N LEU A 28 11.31 4.26 9.65
CA LEU A 28 9.91 4.60 9.59
C LEU A 28 9.60 5.86 10.41
N GLY A 29 10.24 6.02 11.58
CA GLY A 29 10.18 7.25 12.37
C GLY A 29 10.70 8.47 11.60
N GLU A 30 11.83 8.34 10.90
CA GLU A 30 12.36 9.39 10.01
C GLU A 30 11.34 9.78 8.93
N VAL A 31 10.64 8.80 8.33
CA VAL A 31 9.58 9.07 7.35
C VAL A 31 8.44 9.88 7.96
N VAL A 32 8.02 9.55 9.19
CA VAL A 32 6.99 10.32 9.92
C VAL A 32 7.45 11.76 10.15
N ASP A 33 8.71 11.95 10.53
CA ASP A 33 9.27 13.29 10.74
C ASP A 33 9.35 14.10 9.44
N TYR A 34 9.75 13.46 8.33
CA TYR A 34 9.69 14.11 7.01
C TYR A 34 8.25 14.47 6.62
N ALA A 35 7.28 13.57 6.84
CA ALA A 35 5.88 13.86 6.55
C ALA A 35 5.36 15.05 7.39
N ARG A 36 5.74 15.12 8.66
CA ARG A 36 5.40 16.25 9.57
C ARG A 36 5.98 17.57 9.08
N MET A 37 7.23 17.54 8.60
CA MET A 37 7.95 18.74 8.13
C MET A 37 7.44 19.20 6.75
N LEU A 38 7.28 18.27 5.81
CA LEU A 38 6.96 18.58 4.42
C LEU A 38 5.46 18.81 4.19
N LYS A 39 4.60 18.26 5.05
CA LYS A 39 3.13 18.31 4.93
C LYS A 39 2.67 17.99 3.51
N PRO A 40 2.92 16.76 3.02
CA PRO A 40 2.51 16.36 1.67
C PRO A 40 0.99 16.28 1.59
N ASP A 41 0.47 16.36 0.37
CA ASP A 41 -0.96 16.21 0.09
C ASP A 41 -1.41 14.73 0.19
N ALA A 42 -0.47 13.78 0.07
CA ALA A 42 -0.71 12.35 0.24
C ALA A 42 0.58 11.58 0.57
N ILE A 43 0.42 10.37 1.11
CA ILE A 43 1.47 9.36 1.24
C ILE A 43 1.03 8.12 0.46
N VAL A 44 1.90 7.62 -0.42
CA VAL A 44 1.66 6.42 -1.23
C VAL A 44 2.64 5.33 -0.80
N ILE A 45 2.13 4.16 -0.45
CA ILE A 45 2.90 2.96 -0.12
C ILE A 45 2.61 1.91 -1.21
N ALA A 46 3.56 1.77 -2.13
CA ALA A 46 3.37 1.05 -3.39
C ALA A 46 3.82 -0.42 -3.30
N GLY A 47 3.32 -1.15 -2.31
CA GLY A 47 3.51 -2.59 -2.18
C GLY A 47 4.74 -3.01 -1.38
N ASP A 48 4.82 -4.33 -1.15
CA ASP A 48 5.82 -5.02 -0.33
C ASP A 48 5.99 -4.39 1.06
N VAL A 49 4.83 -4.20 1.71
CA VAL A 49 4.77 -3.68 3.09
C VAL A 49 5.49 -4.64 4.03
N TYR A 50 5.18 -5.93 3.92
CA TYR A 50 5.80 -6.98 4.72
C TYR A 50 6.79 -7.81 3.92
N ASP A 51 7.83 -8.32 4.59
CA ASP A 51 8.81 -9.22 3.95
C ASP A 51 8.21 -10.59 3.60
N LYS A 52 7.14 -10.99 4.28
CA LYS A 52 6.47 -12.29 4.09
C LYS A 52 4.96 -12.16 4.09
N SER A 53 4.30 -13.01 3.31
CA SER A 53 2.82 -13.06 3.23
C SER A 53 2.15 -13.44 4.55
N VAL A 54 2.88 -14.04 5.48
CA VAL A 54 2.48 -14.26 6.87
C VAL A 54 3.48 -13.52 7.77
N PRO A 55 3.25 -12.22 8.01
CA PRO A 55 4.14 -11.43 8.86
C PRO A 55 4.09 -11.91 10.32
N SER A 56 5.17 -11.71 11.05
CA SER A 56 5.19 -11.92 12.49
C SER A 56 4.32 -10.87 13.21
N ALA A 57 3.87 -11.19 14.44
CA ALA A 57 3.15 -10.21 15.25
C ALA A 57 3.96 -8.92 15.49
N GLU A 58 5.29 -9.06 15.60
CA GLU A 58 6.20 -7.93 15.70
C GLU A 58 6.16 -7.04 14.46
N ALA A 59 6.23 -7.63 13.25
CA ALA A 59 6.15 -6.88 12.00
C ALA A 59 4.80 -6.15 11.84
N VAL A 60 3.72 -6.81 12.24
CA VAL A 60 2.38 -6.17 12.26
C VAL A 60 2.36 -4.99 13.23
N GLY A 61 2.95 -5.14 14.42
CA GLY A 61 3.05 -4.06 15.41
C GLY A 61 3.86 -2.85 14.91
N ILE A 62 4.97 -3.08 14.22
CA ILE A 62 5.78 -2.00 13.61
C ILE A 62 4.94 -1.21 12.60
N PHE A 63 4.22 -1.90 11.71
CA PHE A 63 3.41 -1.23 10.71
C PHE A 63 2.21 -0.51 11.32
N ASP A 64 1.58 -1.08 12.35
CA ASP A 64 0.49 -0.45 13.10
C ASP A 64 0.95 0.85 13.77
N CYS A 65 2.12 0.84 14.45
CA CYS A 65 2.71 2.05 15.02
C CYS A 65 2.97 3.12 13.95
N PHE A 66 3.57 2.73 12.83
CA PHE A 66 3.86 3.65 11.73
C PHE A 66 2.60 4.30 11.16
N LEU A 67 1.54 3.52 10.88
CA LEU A 67 0.26 4.06 10.42
C LEU A 67 -0.40 4.96 11.46
N THR A 68 -0.31 4.59 12.73
CA THR A 68 -0.87 5.36 13.85
C THR A 68 -0.20 6.74 13.94
N GLU A 69 1.13 6.78 13.87
CA GLU A 69 1.88 8.03 13.91
C GLU A 69 1.58 8.93 12.69
N LEU A 70 1.54 8.35 11.48
CA LEU A 70 1.15 9.10 10.29
C LEU A 70 -0.27 9.66 10.38
N SER A 71 -1.23 8.86 10.87
CA SER A 71 -2.63 9.27 11.00
C SER A 71 -2.85 10.36 12.05
N ALA A 72 -1.93 10.49 13.00
CA ALA A 72 -1.96 11.52 14.04
C ALA A 72 -1.44 12.88 13.56
N LEU A 73 -0.79 12.95 12.38
CA LEU A 73 -0.25 14.20 11.84
C LEU A 73 -1.36 15.21 11.53
N LYS A 74 -1.01 16.49 11.66
CA LYS A 74 -1.90 17.59 11.31
C LYS A 74 -1.19 18.58 10.37
N PRO A 75 -1.82 19.00 9.26
CA PRO A 75 -3.14 18.54 8.78
C PRO A 75 -3.16 17.03 8.52
N GLU A 76 -4.37 16.44 8.47
CA GLU A 76 -4.53 15.03 8.13
C GLU A 76 -4.01 14.77 6.71
N ILE A 77 -3.23 13.71 6.55
CA ILE A 77 -2.61 13.34 5.29
C ILE A 77 -3.22 12.01 4.82
N PRO A 78 -3.88 11.96 3.66
CA PRO A 78 -4.37 10.71 3.09
C PRO A 78 -3.23 9.73 2.83
N ILE A 79 -3.43 8.45 3.21
CA ILE A 79 -2.47 7.38 3.02
C ILE A 79 -3.07 6.36 2.06
N LEU A 80 -2.38 6.09 0.95
CA LEU A 80 -2.82 5.16 -0.10
C LEU A 80 -1.86 3.97 -0.13
N ILE A 81 -2.39 2.76 0.02
CA ILE A 81 -1.59 1.54 0.17
C ILE A 81 -2.08 0.50 -0.82
N ILE A 82 -1.15 -0.14 -1.53
CA ILE A 82 -1.43 -1.32 -2.35
C ILE A 82 -0.60 -2.51 -1.86
N SER A 83 -1.05 -3.74 -2.12
CA SER A 83 -0.24 -4.92 -1.87
C SER A 83 0.80 -5.14 -2.96
N GLY A 84 1.99 -5.57 -2.56
CA GLY A 84 3.05 -6.05 -3.43
C GLY A 84 3.03 -7.57 -3.62
N ASN A 85 4.13 -8.11 -4.17
CA ASN A 85 4.23 -9.55 -4.42
C ASN A 85 4.57 -10.38 -3.17
N HIS A 86 5.17 -9.77 -2.14
CA HIS A 86 5.44 -10.39 -0.85
C HIS A 86 4.23 -10.39 0.07
N ASP A 87 3.33 -9.42 -0.09
CA ASP A 87 2.17 -9.25 0.78
C ASP A 87 1.11 -10.33 0.57
N SER A 88 0.37 -10.62 1.63
CA SER A 88 -0.93 -11.29 1.52
C SER A 88 -2.01 -10.25 1.29
N ALA A 89 -2.62 -10.27 0.10
CA ALA A 89 -3.70 -9.36 -0.30
C ALA A 89 -4.81 -9.30 0.77
N GLN A 90 -5.25 -10.47 1.27
CA GLN A 90 -6.33 -10.56 2.25
C GLN A 90 -5.93 -10.01 3.62
N ARG A 91 -4.68 -10.24 4.05
CA ARG A 91 -4.19 -9.77 5.36
C ARG A 91 -3.98 -8.25 5.35
N LEU A 92 -3.40 -7.73 4.27
CA LEU A 92 -3.20 -6.29 4.13
C LEU A 92 -4.53 -5.54 4.01
N ASP A 93 -5.52 -6.13 3.33
CA ASP A 93 -6.87 -5.57 3.15
C ASP A 93 -7.75 -5.64 4.43
N TYR A 94 -7.25 -6.28 5.51
CA TYR A 94 -7.98 -6.36 6.77
C TYR A 94 -8.30 -4.97 7.31
N ALA A 95 -9.56 -4.79 7.72
CA ALA A 95 -10.09 -3.53 8.23
C ALA A 95 -10.01 -2.32 7.25
N SER A 96 -9.71 -2.52 5.96
CA SER A 96 -9.56 -1.46 4.95
C SER A 96 -10.78 -0.54 4.86
N GLY A 97 -12.01 -1.08 5.05
CA GLY A 97 -13.24 -0.28 5.07
C GLY A 97 -13.35 0.67 6.26
N ILE A 98 -12.86 0.26 7.43
CA ILE A 98 -12.84 1.11 8.64
C ILE A 98 -11.74 2.16 8.51
N LEU A 99 -10.56 1.74 8.08
CA LEU A 99 -9.39 2.61 7.88
C LEU A 99 -9.65 3.68 6.82
N GLY A 100 -10.42 3.36 5.77
CA GLY A 100 -10.83 4.32 4.75
C GLY A 100 -11.62 5.51 5.28
N GLN A 101 -12.39 5.33 6.38
CA GLN A 101 -13.07 6.42 7.06
C GLN A 101 -12.12 7.36 7.81
N LYS A 102 -10.88 6.95 7.98
CA LYS A 102 -9.78 7.71 8.61
C LYS A 102 -8.74 8.21 7.60
N GLY A 103 -9.07 8.18 6.30
CA GLY A 103 -8.15 8.62 5.26
C GLY A 103 -7.03 7.62 4.92
N ILE A 104 -7.11 6.37 5.39
CA ILE A 104 -6.16 5.32 5.06
C ILE A 104 -6.83 4.36 4.08
N TYR A 105 -6.46 4.47 2.81
CA TYR A 105 -7.06 3.75 1.70
C TYR A 105 -6.18 2.56 1.30
N ILE A 106 -6.62 1.36 1.61
CA ILE A 106 -5.89 0.13 1.26
C ILE A 106 -6.60 -0.57 0.11
N ALA A 107 -5.84 -0.98 -0.90
CA ALA A 107 -6.26 -1.89 -1.95
C ALA A 107 -5.32 -3.10 -1.91
N GLY A 108 -5.70 -4.15 -1.17
CA GLY A 108 -4.95 -5.39 -1.10
C GLY A 108 -5.33 -6.36 -2.22
N LYS A 109 -6.59 -6.32 -2.67
CA LYS A 109 -7.14 -7.26 -3.64
C LYS A 109 -7.34 -6.62 -5.00
N LEU A 110 -7.11 -7.43 -6.05
CA LEU A 110 -7.51 -7.11 -7.41
C LEU A 110 -9.02 -7.33 -7.60
N PRO A 111 -9.65 -6.67 -8.60
CA PRO A 111 -10.99 -7.02 -9.06
C PRO A 111 -11.10 -8.52 -9.33
N GLN A 112 -12.20 -9.15 -8.91
CA GLN A 112 -12.43 -10.59 -9.04
C GLN A 112 -13.30 -10.95 -10.24
N ASN A 113 -13.93 -9.98 -10.86
CA ASN A 113 -14.77 -10.11 -12.04
C ASN A 113 -14.78 -8.82 -12.85
N GLN A 114 -15.37 -8.84 -14.06
CA GLN A 114 -15.40 -7.72 -15.00
C GLN A 114 -16.31 -6.55 -14.57
N GLU A 115 -17.12 -6.75 -13.53
CA GLU A 115 -18.01 -5.70 -12.99
C GLU A 115 -17.34 -4.89 -11.88
N GLU A 116 -16.24 -5.40 -11.34
CA GLU A 116 -15.47 -4.72 -10.30
C GLU A 116 -14.40 -3.81 -10.91
N PHE A 117 -14.23 -2.65 -10.32
CA PHE A 117 -13.24 -1.65 -10.75
C PHE A 117 -12.12 -1.49 -9.73
N LEU A 118 -11.00 -0.98 -10.19
CA LEU A 118 -9.92 -0.56 -9.31
C LEU A 118 -10.43 0.47 -8.30
N LYS A 119 -9.96 0.38 -7.07
CA LYS A 119 -10.24 1.38 -6.05
C LYS A 119 -9.68 2.73 -6.51
N LYS A 120 -10.56 3.70 -6.65
CA LYS A 120 -10.20 5.08 -6.98
C LYS A 120 -10.30 5.95 -5.74
N VAL A 121 -9.31 6.79 -5.52
CA VAL A 121 -9.30 7.83 -4.49
C VAL A 121 -9.05 9.16 -5.19
N THR A 122 -10.03 10.07 -5.09
CA THR A 122 -9.91 11.43 -5.63
C THR A 122 -9.45 12.35 -4.50
N LEU A 123 -8.33 13.01 -4.69
CA LEU A 123 -7.81 14.05 -3.80
C LEU A 123 -7.81 15.38 -4.54
N GLN A 124 -7.88 16.48 -3.79
CA GLN A 124 -7.93 17.83 -4.36
C GLN A 124 -6.79 18.68 -3.81
N ASP A 125 -6.17 19.48 -4.67
CA ASP A 125 -5.25 20.55 -4.31
C ASP A 125 -5.67 21.89 -4.93
N GLU A 126 -4.82 22.90 -4.87
CA GLU A 126 -5.08 24.24 -5.43
C GLU A 126 -5.20 24.25 -6.97
N TYR A 127 -4.76 23.20 -7.66
CA TYR A 127 -4.81 23.06 -9.12
C TYR A 127 -5.99 22.24 -9.61
N GLY A 128 -6.70 21.52 -8.72
CA GLY A 128 -7.85 20.70 -9.06
C GLY A 128 -7.83 19.30 -8.46
N GLU A 129 -8.68 18.45 -9.00
CA GLU A 129 -8.80 17.04 -8.56
C GLU A 129 -7.72 16.16 -9.22
N VAL A 130 -7.19 15.22 -8.43
CA VAL A 130 -6.27 14.18 -8.88
C VAL A 130 -6.83 12.82 -8.50
N ASP A 131 -7.02 11.97 -9.48
CA ASP A 131 -7.50 10.60 -9.30
C ASP A 131 -6.34 9.62 -9.14
N PHE A 132 -6.32 8.91 -8.01
CA PHE A 132 -5.41 7.81 -7.75
C PHE A 132 -6.13 6.48 -7.97
N TYR A 133 -5.67 5.69 -8.93
CA TYR A 133 -6.16 4.32 -9.16
C TYR A 133 -5.22 3.34 -8.47
N LEU A 134 -5.71 2.63 -7.48
CA LEU A 134 -4.93 1.72 -6.66
C LEU A 134 -4.92 0.34 -7.30
N LEU A 135 -3.86 0.03 -8.06
CA LEU A 135 -3.65 -1.27 -8.69
C LEU A 135 -2.67 -2.10 -7.83
N PRO A 136 -3.14 -3.12 -7.08
CA PRO A 136 -2.28 -4.06 -6.39
C PRO A 136 -1.39 -4.84 -7.34
N PHE A 137 -0.36 -5.51 -6.81
CA PHE A 137 0.51 -6.37 -7.61
C PHE A 137 -0.30 -7.41 -8.40
N LEU A 138 -0.17 -7.35 -9.71
CA LEU A 138 -0.92 -8.17 -10.66
C LEU A 138 -0.02 -9.24 -11.28
N LYS A 139 -0.25 -10.51 -10.94
CA LYS A 139 0.34 -11.63 -11.70
C LYS A 139 -0.48 -11.90 -12.96
N PRO A 140 0.14 -12.14 -14.12
CA PRO A 140 -0.59 -12.45 -15.37
C PRO A 140 -1.65 -13.55 -15.23
N GLY A 141 -1.38 -14.56 -14.40
CA GLY A 141 -2.33 -15.64 -14.12
C GLY A 141 -3.65 -15.23 -13.44
N TYR A 142 -3.70 -14.08 -12.78
CA TYR A 142 -4.94 -13.58 -12.20
C TYR A 142 -5.94 -13.10 -13.26
N VAL A 143 -5.43 -12.52 -14.34
CA VAL A 143 -6.26 -11.98 -15.43
C VAL A 143 -7.12 -13.08 -16.05
N ARG A 144 -6.58 -14.31 -16.14
CA ARG A 144 -7.30 -15.47 -16.63
C ARG A 144 -8.61 -15.78 -15.89
N THR A 145 -8.67 -15.49 -14.60
CA THR A 145 -9.87 -15.77 -13.81
C THR A 145 -10.95 -14.70 -14.02
N VAL A 146 -10.57 -13.52 -14.50
CA VAL A 146 -11.48 -12.38 -14.72
C VAL A 146 -11.94 -12.31 -16.18
N PHE A 147 -11.08 -12.70 -17.14
CA PHE A 147 -11.31 -12.57 -18.59
C PHE A 147 -11.43 -13.94 -19.30
N ASP A 148 -12.32 -14.81 -18.81
CA ASP A 148 -12.76 -16.06 -19.47
C ASP A 148 -11.67 -16.94 -20.10
N GLY A 149 -10.53 -17.02 -19.41
CA GLY A 149 -9.43 -17.92 -19.82
C GLY A 149 -8.38 -17.30 -20.73
N GLU A 150 -8.51 -16.05 -21.13
CA GLU A 150 -7.44 -15.34 -21.82
C GLU A 150 -6.23 -15.16 -20.90
N MET A 151 -5.07 -15.59 -21.40
CA MET A 151 -3.81 -15.51 -20.66
C MET A 151 -2.92 -14.42 -21.27
N PRO A 152 -2.65 -13.32 -20.53
CA PRO A 152 -1.75 -12.31 -21.07
C PRO A 152 -0.32 -12.84 -21.18
N GLU A 153 0.35 -12.51 -22.28
CA GLU A 153 1.72 -12.94 -22.58
C GLU A 153 2.78 -12.27 -21.69
N SER A 154 2.41 -11.18 -21.03
CA SER A 154 3.33 -10.38 -20.20
C SER A 154 2.58 -9.57 -19.13
N TYR A 155 3.33 -9.05 -18.15
CA TYR A 155 2.80 -8.12 -17.15
C TYR A 155 2.20 -6.86 -17.79
N SER A 156 2.87 -6.30 -18.79
CA SER A 156 2.37 -5.14 -19.53
C SER A 156 1.02 -5.41 -20.18
N LYS A 157 0.86 -6.60 -20.77
CA LYS A 157 -0.41 -7.00 -21.39
C LYS A 157 -1.50 -7.21 -20.32
N ALA A 158 -1.15 -7.80 -19.18
CA ALA A 158 -2.08 -7.99 -18.07
C ALA A 158 -2.63 -6.67 -17.49
N VAL A 159 -1.82 -5.62 -17.48
CA VAL A 159 -2.25 -4.28 -17.00
C VAL A 159 -3.13 -3.57 -18.03
N GLN A 160 -3.03 -3.94 -19.31
CA GLN A 160 -3.83 -3.34 -20.40
C GLN A 160 -5.23 -3.95 -20.54
N MET A 161 -5.45 -5.13 -19.93
CA MET A 161 -6.76 -5.81 -19.93
C MET A 161 -7.63 -5.31 -18.82
#